data_15f09a6808ba2186f5bccacff3172005
#
_entry.id   15f09a6808ba2186f5bccacff3172005
#
_cell.length_a   1.000
_cell.length_b   1.000
_cell.length_c   1.000
_cell.angle_alpha   90.00
_cell.angle_beta   90.00
_cell.angle_gamma   90.00
#
_symmetry.space_group_name_H-M   'P 1'
#
loop_
_entity.id
_entity.type
_entity.pdbx_description
1 polymer ?
#
loop_
_entity_poly.entity_id
_entity_poly.type
_entity_poly.pdbx_seq_one_letter_code
_entity_poly.pdbx_strand_id
1 'polypeptide(L)'
;MKERPDRTHYYLYIAREVARRSTCLRRWFGAVIVKNDQIISTGYAGAARGAKNCTDIGVCPRKEAGIPRGERYELCRSVHAEMNAIIHASRADMLDSTLYL
;
A
#
# COMPACT_ATOMS: atom_id res chain seq x y z
N MET A 1 31.25 -8.98 6.86
CA MET A 1 30.12 -9.91 6.76
C MET A 1 28.81 -9.16 6.94
N LYS A 2 27.85 -9.42 6.09
CA LYS A 2 26.55 -8.75 6.22
C LYS A 2 25.75 -9.37 7.36
N GLU A 3 25.17 -8.52 8.18
CA GLU A 3 24.21 -8.97 9.18
C GLU A 3 22.91 -9.32 8.50
N ARG A 4 22.37 -10.46 8.90
CA ARG A 4 21.08 -10.91 8.41
C ARG A 4 19.98 -10.23 9.21
N PRO A 5 19.05 -9.49 8.56
CA PRO A 5 17.93 -8.89 9.30
C PRO A 5 17.02 -9.98 9.84
N ASP A 6 16.36 -9.69 10.97
CA ASP A 6 15.34 -10.59 11.47
C ASP A 6 14.11 -10.54 10.56
N ARG A 7 13.17 -11.46 10.79
CA ARG A 7 12.00 -11.63 9.93
C ARG A 7 11.13 -10.37 9.86
N THR A 8 10.92 -9.73 11.01
CA THR A 8 10.12 -8.52 11.10
C THR A 8 10.75 -7.39 10.29
N HIS A 9 12.04 -7.14 10.47
CA HIS A 9 12.73 -6.09 9.71
C HIS A 9 12.78 -6.42 8.23
N TYR A 10 12.99 -7.68 7.89
CA TYR A 10 13.00 -8.12 6.50
C TYR A 10 11.70 -7.75 5.78
N TYR A 11 10.54 -8.10 6.37
CA TYR A 11 9.27 -7.78 5.75
C TYR A 11 8.93 -6.30 5.76
N LEU A 12 9.35 -5.58 6.79
CA LEU A 12 9.19 -4.12 6.83
C LEU A 12 10.04 -3.43 5.75
N TYR A 13 11.23 -3.92 5.49
CA TYR A 13 12.06 -3.39 4.41
C TYR A 13 11.44 -3.66 3.05
N ILE A 14 10.82 -4.83 2.85
CA ILE A 14 10.10 -5.12 1.61
C ILE A 14 8.91 -4.18 1.47
N ALA A 15 8.14 -3.95 2.53
CA ALA A 15 7.02 -3.01 2.50
C ALA A 15 7.49 -1.60 2.13
N ARG A 16 8.65 -1.18 2.64
CA ARG A 16 9.25 0.10 2.31
C ARG A 16 9.58 0.18 0.81
N GLU A 17 10.10 -0.88 0.24
CA GLU A 17 10.41 -0.91 -1.19
C GLU A 17 9.13 -0.91 -2.01
N VAL A 18 8.09 -1.63 -1.58
CA VAL A 18 6.77 -1.59 -2.22
C VAL A 18 6.22 -0.17 -2.20
N ALA A 19 6.41 0.55 -1.10
CA ALA A 19 5.95 1.94 -0.97
C ALA A 19 6.52 2.86 -2.05
N ARG A 20 7.69 2.56 -2.57
CA ARG A 20 8.33 3.38 -3.62
C ARG A 20 7.56 3.36 -4.94
N ARG A 21 6.65 2.41 -5.13
CA ARG A 21 5.77 2.35 -6.30
C ARG A 21 4.48 3.14 -6.11
N SER A 22 4.29 3.78 -4.96
CA SER A 22 3.08 4.55 -4.68
C SER A 22 2.83 5.60 -5.75
N THR A 23 1.56 5.73 -6.14
CA THR A 23 1.14 6.71 -7.16
C THR A 23 0.31 7.84 -6.55
N CYS A 24 0.19 7.88 -5.23
CA CYS A 24 -0.45 8.98 -4.54
C CYS A 24 0.53 10.16 -4.45
N LEU A 25 0.04 11.37 -4.76
CA LEU A 25 0.89 12.57 -4.74
C LEU A 25 1.21 13.05 -3.33
N ARG A 26 0.47 12.57 -2.33
CA ARG A 26 0.59 13.02 -0.94
C ARG A 26 1.23 12.01 -0.01
N ARG A 27 1.05 10.72 -0.25
CA ARG A 27 1.48 9.65 0.65
C ARG A 27 2.07 8.46 -0.09
N TRP A 28 3.14 7.93 0.46
CA TRP A 28 3.79 6.74 -0.05
C TRP A 28 3.78 5.68 1.05
N PHE A 29 2.94 4.68 0.91
CA PHE A 29 2.84 3.56 1.84
C PHE A 29 2.89 2.25 1.09
N GLY A 30 3.48 1.26 1.73
CA GLY A 30 3.51 -0.10 1.22
C GLY A 30 3.06 -1.08 2.29
N ALA A 31 2.40 -2.14 1.85
CA ALA A 31 1.93 -3.21 2.73
C ALA A 31 2.32 -4.57 2.16
N VAL A 32 2.64 -5.50 3.03
CA VAL A 32 3.01 -6.87 2.67
C VAL A 32 2.21 -7.83 3.55
N ILE A 33 1.49 -8.75 2.93
CA ILE A 33 0.77 -9.81 3.65
C ILE A 33 1.62 -11.08 3.57
N VAL A 34 1.91 -11.66 4.75
CA VAL A 34 2.79 -12.82 4.89
C VAL A 34 2.05 -13.96 5.59
N LYS A 35 2.16 -15.17 5.07
CA LYS A 35 1.64 -16.38 5.68
C LYS A 35 2.64 -17.51 5.51
N ASN A 36 2.93 -18.24 6.60
CA ASN A 36 3.89 -19.34 6.58
C ASN A 36 5.26 -18.92 6.01
N ASP A 37 5.71 -17.74 6.41
CA ASP A 37 6.99 -17.16 5.98
C ASP A 37 7.07 -16.95 4.46
N GLN A 38 5.93 -16.74 3.82
CA GLN A 38 5.88 -16.43 2.39
C GLN A 38 5.01 -15.21 2.14
N ILE A 39 5.43 -14.39 1.20
CA ILE A 39 4.66 -13.22 0.79
C ILE A 39 3.48 -13.68 -0.06
N ILE A 40 2.28 -13.35 0.41
CA ILE A 40 1.03 -13.68 -0.28
C ILE A 40 0.62 -12.57 -1.23
N SER A 41 0.77 -11.32 -0.78
CA SER A 41 0.33 -10.15 -1.54
C SER A 41 1.09 -8.92 -1.09
N THR A 42 1.19 -7.96 -2.00
CA THR A 42 1.73 -6.64 -1.70
C THR A 42 0.74 -5.58 -2.16
N GLY A 43 0.82 -4.41 -1.57
CA GLY A 43 0.02 -3.28 -2.01
C GLY A 43 0.73 -1.97 -1.71
N TYR A 44 0.54 -0.99 -2.55
CA TYR A 44 1.04 0.36 -2.31
C TYR A 44 -0.10 1.35 -2.50
N ALA A 45 0.08 2.57 -2.03
CA ALA A 45 -0.94 3.60 -2.16
C ALA A 45 -1.10 3.97 -3.64
N GLY A 46 -2.26 3.67 -4.21
CA GLY A 46 -2.52 3.91 -5.62
C GLY A 46 -3.98 3.67 -5.97
N ALA A 47 -4.40 4.15 -7.13
CA ALA A 47 -5.77 3.95 -7.60
C ALA A 47 -6.04 2.47 -7.88
N ALA A 48 -7.31 2.10 -7.91
CA ALA A 48 -7.71 0.76 -8.29
C ALA A 48 -7.20 0.43 -9.69
N ARG A 49 -6.94 -0.86 -9.93
CA ARG A 49 -6.44 -1.31 -11.23
C ARG A 49 -7.37 -0.84 -12.35
N GLY A 50 -6.79 -0.23 -13.39
CA GLY A 50 -7.54 0.31 -14.51
C GLY A 50 -8.04 1.74 -14.34
N ALA A 51 -8.00 2.28 -13.12
CA ALA A 51 -8.34 3.68 -12.86
C ALA A 51 -7.10 4.56 -13.00
N LYS A 52 -7.30 5.84 -13.29
CA LYS A 52 -6.18 6.79 -13.36
C LYS A 52 -5.63 7.06 -11.97
N ASN A 53 -4.31 7.00 -11.84
CA ASN A 53 -3.61 7.36 -10.61
C ASN A 53 -3.53 8.88 -10.46
N CYS A 54 -3.30 9.35 -9.23
CA CYS A 54 -3.09 10.78 -8.99
C CYS A 54 -1.89 11.31 -9.77
N THR A 55 -0.85 10.50 -9.96
CA THR A 55 0.31 10.88 -10.78
C THR A 55 -0.05 11.10 -12.25
N ASP A 56 -1.04 10.36 -12.78
CA ASP A 56 -1.52 10.51 -14.15
C ASP A 56 -2.31 11.79 -14.33
N ILE A 57 -3.07 12.18 -13.31
CA ILE A 57 -3.89 13.40 -13.32
C ILE A 57 -3.04 14.63 -13.02
N GLY A 58 -1.99 14.46 -12.21
CA GLY A 58 -1.10 15.52 -11.78
C GLY A 58 -1.58 16.32 -10.58
N VAL A 59 -2.77 16.03 -10.07
CA VAL A 59 -3.33 16.73 -8.90
C VAL A 59 -3.98 15.72 -7.95
N CYS A 60 -4.02 16.07 -6.66
CA CYS A 60 -4.75 15.30 -5.66
C CYS A 60 -6.16 15.87 -5.54
N PRO A 61 -7.23 15.10 -5.83
CA PRO A 61 -8.59 15.63 -5.75
C PRO A 61 -8.93 16.23 -4.39
N ARG A 62 -8.45 15.64 -3.30
CA ARG A 62 -8.69 16.18 -1.95
C ARG A 62 -7.96 17.49 -1.74
N LYS A 63 -6.73 17.60 -2.19
CA LYS A 63 -5.94 18.82 -2.08
C LYS A 63 -6.52 19.92 -2.96
N GLU A 64 -6.96 19.58 -4.18
CA GLU A 64 -7.58 20.49 -5.11
C GLU A 64 -8.87 21.10 -4.52
N ALA A 65 -9.66 20.29 -3.81
CA ALA A 65 -10.87 20.74 -3.15
C ALA A 65 -10.63 21.47 -1.83
N GLY A 66 -9.38 21.61 -1.39
CA GLY A 66 -9.03 22.29 -0.16
C GLY A 66 -9.43 21.55 1.10
N ILE A 67 -9.54 20.23 1.04
CA ILE A 67 -10.00 19.39 2.15
C ILE A 67 -8.86 19.10 3.12
N PRO A 68 -9.06 19.29 4.44
CA PRO A 68 -8.05 18.99 5.43
C PRO A 68 -7.66 17.53 5.43
N ARG A 69 -6.44 17.26 5.89
CA ARG A 69 -5.93 15.91 6.04
C ARG A 69 -6.82 15.12 7.01
N GLY A 70 -7.15 13.89 6.63
CA GLY A 70 -7.99 13.03 7.47
C GLY A 70 -9.48 13.10 7.19
N GLU A 71 -9.92 13.96 6.25
CA GLU A 71 -11.32 14.13 5.91
C GLU A 71 -11.59 13.82 4.44
N ARG A 72 -12.83 13.48 4.15
CA ARG A 72 -13.34 13.29 2.79
C ARG A 72 -12.47 12.37 1.93
N TYR A 73 -12.09 11.22 2.48
CA TYR A 73 -11.28 10.24 1.74
C TYR A 73 -12.01 9.66 0.53
N GLU A 74 -13.34 9.78 0.47
CA GLU A 74 -14.11 9.34 -0.69
C GLU A 74 -13.76 10.11 -1.96
N LEU A 75 -13.14 11.28 -1.83
CA LEU A 75 -12.67 12.05 -2.97
C LEU A 75 -11.26 11.62 -3.43
N CYS A 76 -10.60 10.76 -2.67
CA CYS A 76 -9.26 10.30 -3.01
C CYS A 76 -9.33 9.15 -4.02
N ARG A 77 -8.59 9.27 -5.13
CA ARG A 77 -8.49 8.19 -6.12
C ARG A 77 -7.64 7.03 -5.64
N SER A 78 -6.68 7.32 -4.78
CA SER A 78 -5.76 6.30 -4.29
C SER A 78 -6.43 5.40 -3.29
N VAL A 79 -6.28 4.10 -3.46
CA VAL A 79 -6.65 3.09 -2.47
C VAL A 79 -5.46 2.97 -1.52
N HIS A 80 -5.74 2.82 -0.22
CA HIS A 80 -4.68 2.65 0.77
C HIS A 80 -3.88 1.37 0.51
N ALA A 81 -2.60 1.37 0.92
CA ALA A 81 -1.68 0.26 0.66
C ALA A 81 -2.21 -1.07 1.20
N GLU A 82 -2.69 -1.08 2.44
CA GLU A 82 -3.23 -2.29 3.06
C GLU A 82 -4.48 -2.79 2.33
N MET A 83 -5.32 -1.89 1.88
CA MET A 83 -6.53 -2.26 1.13
C MET A 83 -6.15 -2.86 -0.23
N ASN A 84 -5.17 -2.28 -0.92
CA ASN A 84 -4.69 -2.84 -2.18
C ASN A 84 -4.12 -4.25 -1.98
N ALA A 85 -3.36 -4.47 -0.90
CA ALA A 85 -2.83 -5.79 -0.60
C ALA A 85 -3.95 -6.80 -0.35
N ILE A 86 -4.99 -6.39 0.39
CA ILE A 86 -6.15 -7.25 0.69
C ILE A 86 -6.93 -7.59 -0.58
N ILE A 87 -7.17 -6.60 -1.42
CA ILE A 87 -7.92 -6.80 -2.68
C ILE A 87 -7.25 -7.84 -3.57
N HIS A 88 -5.92 -7.87 -3.59
CA HIS A 88 -5.17 -8.77 -4.46
C HIS A 88 -4.90 -10.14 -3.83
N ALA A 89 -5.31 -10.37 -2.59
CA ALA A 89 -5.14 -11.64 -1.90
C ALA A 89 -6.45 -12.42 -1.87
N SER A 90 -6.38 -13.74 -1.81
CA SER A 90 -7.57 -14.56 -1.57
C SER A 90 -7.89 -14.58 -0.08
N ARG A 91 -9.16 -14.84 0.26
CA ARG A 91 -9.56 -14.97 1.66
C ARG A 91 -8.82 -16.12 2.35
N ALA A 92 -8.67 -17.25 1.66
CA ALA A 92 -7.99 -18.41 2.20
C ALA A 92 -6.52 -18.10 2.54
N ASP A 93 -5.86 -17.33 1.68
CA ASP A 93 -4.47 -16.94 1.91
C ASP A 93 -4.35 -15.91 3.03
N MET A 94 -5.39 -15.12 3.29
CA MET A 94 -5.34 -14.11 4.35
C MET A 94 -5.58 -14.67 5.74
N LEU A 95 -6.26 -15.82 5.87
CA LEU A 95 -6.49 -16.43 7.17
C LEU A 95 -5.16 -16.78 7.81
N ASP A 96 -4.99 -16.37 9.08
CA ASP A 96 -3.76 -16.57 9.85
C ASP A 96 -2.52 -15.94 9.24
N SER A 97 -2.70 -14.89 8.43
CA SER A 97 -1.60 -14.13 7.87
C SER A 97 -1.23 -12.95 8.77
N THR A 98 -0.07 -12.35 8.48
CA THR A 98 0.40 -11.14 9.16
C THR A 98 0.56 -10.03 8.13
N LEU A 99 0.08 -8.85 8.47
CA LEU A 99 0.23 -7.66 7.63
C LEU A 99 1.37 -6.80 8.15
N TYR A 100 2.33 -6.50 7.30
CA TYR A 100 3.42 -5.56 7.59
C TYR A 100 3.17 -4.27 6.80
N LEU A 101 3.28 -3.16 7.50
CA LEU A 101 2.94 -1.86 6.92
C LEU A 101 4.07 -0.86 7.07
#